data_17609550ef5586db24e4d65ae08b9f6c
#
_entry.id   17609550ef5586db24e4d65ae08b9f6c
#
_cell.length_a   1.000
_cell.length_b   1.000
_cell.length_c   1.000
_cell.angle_alpha   90.00
_cell.angle_beta   90.00
_cell.angle_gamma   90.00
#
_symmetry.space_group_name_H-M   'P 1'
#
loop_
_entity.id
_entity.type
_entity.pdbx_description
1 polymer ?
#
loop_
_entity_poly.entity_id
_entity_poly.type
_entity_poly.pdbx_seq_one_letter_code
_entity_poly.pdbx_strand_id
1 'polypeptide(L)'
;MLEGLLLAHHSRLGARFALRTGRRGHRDSPARATGCRGAGATGTSVDFASVSDLLNSSAWGHGLVTLDANGTVLDVWFPAPALGASDGSSAPADLAALAGSDEARGVRREVRTVTIADLAAAPASTEDVWLRLHLLSARLVRPHTISMDGVFGLLTNVVWTSAGPCAVEGFELTRARLRAAGQHVTVFGVDKFPRLVDYVIPSGVRIADADRVRLGAHLAEGTTVMHEGFVNFNAGTLGASMVEGRISAGVVVGDGSDVGGGASIMGTLSGGGKEVISVGERCLLGANAGIGISLGNDCVVEAGCYVTAGTKVTVVGGGESRVVKAATLSGADNVLFRRNSVSGAIEAVPWKGEGIALNAALHAND
;
A
#
# COMPACT_ATOMS: atom_id res chain seq x y z
N MET A 1 -39.08 -27.27 29.78
CA MET A 1 -38.37 -28.19 30.67
C MET A 1 -36.92 -28.19 30.27
N LEU A 2 -36.11 -27.67 30.96
CA LEU A 2 -35.25 -27.38 32.09
C LEU A 2 -34.20 -26.40 31.59
N GLU A 3 -34.05 -25.20 31.97
CA GLU A 3 -33.49 -24.56 33.19
C GLU A 3 -32.24 -25.19 33.76
N GLY A 4 -31.18 -24.35 33.79
CA GLY A 4 -30.30 -24.22 34.96
C GLY A 4 -28.86 -24.68 34.74
N LEU A 5 -27.87 -23.82 34.73
CA LEU A 5 -27.04 -23.48 35.91
C LEU A 5 -25.94 -22.48 35.57
N LEU A 6 -26.02 -21.30 36.18
CA LEU A 6 -24.88 -20.42 36.48
C LEU A 6 -23.95 -21.11 37.50
N LEU A 7 -22.64 -20.87 37.43
CA LEU A 7 -21.88 -20.50 38.63
C LEU A 7 -20.45 -19.98 38.25
N ALA A 8 -20.14 -18.88 38.87
CA ALA A 8 -18.95 -18.07 38.83
C ALA A 8 -17.70 -18.77 39.46
N HIS A 9 -16.50 -18.38 39.00
CA HIS A 9 -15.35 -18.36 39.89
C HIS A 9 -14.53 -17.10 39.71
N HIS A 10 -14.58 -16.25 40.71
CA HIS A 10 -13.59 -15.20 40.99
C HIS A 10 -12.36 -15.82 41.63
N SER A 11 -11.17 -15.41 41.23
CA SER A 11 -10.07 -15.32 42.18
C SER A 11 -9.10 -14.20 41.76
N ARG A 12 -8.88 -13.34 42.75
CA ARG A 12 -7.99 -12.20 42.80
C ARG A 12 -6.54 -12.64 42.87
N LEU A 13 -5.65 -11.89 42.25
CA LEU A 13 -4.28 -11.72 42.76
C LEU A 13 -3.81 -10.29 42.41
N GLY A 14 -3.76 -9.49 43.46
CA GLY A 14 -3.10 -8.19 43.45
C GLY A 14 -1.61 -8.35 43.70
N ALA A 15 -0.79 -7.62 42.96
CA ALA A 15 0.59 -7.39 43.31
C ALA A 15 0.85 -5.89 43.33
N ARG A 16 1.12 -5.39 44.53
CA ARG A 16 1.61 -4.04 44.82
C ARG A 16 3.09 -3.97 44.42
N PHE A 17 3.48 -2.96 43.68
CA PHE A 17 4.88 -2.57 43.61
C PHE A 17 5.04 -1.14 44.13
N ALA A 18 5.94 -1.03 45.11
CA ALA A 18 6.22 0.15 45.90
C ALA A 18 7.19 1.08 45.14
N LEU A 19 6.90 2.37 45.26
CA LEU A 19 7.83 3.46 44.93
C LEU A 19 9.09 3.42 45.80
N ARG A 20 10.24 3.55 45.18
CA ARG A 20 11.49 3.90 45.85
C ARG A 20 12.08 5.19 45.24
N THR A 21 11.93 6.25 45.96
CA THR A 21 12.63 7.53 45.76
C THR A 21 14.07 7.41 46.17
N GLY A 22 14.99 7.83 45.31
CA GLY A 22 16.44 7.97 45.65
C GLY A 22 17.00 9.22 44.98
N ARG A 23 17.11 10.31 45.80
CA ARG A 23 17.88 11.50 45.50
C ARG A 23 19.36 11.25 45.78
N ARG A 24 20.22 11.74 44.89
CA ARG A 24 21.63 12.27 45.10
C ARG A 24 22.17 12.51 43.68
N GLY A 25 22.83 13.58 43.28
CA GLY A 25 23.48 14.68 43.95
C GLY A 25 24.36 15.32 42.86
N HIS A 26 24.34 16.63 42.83
CA HIS A 26 25.12 17.51 41.95
C HIS A 26 26.62 17.21 41.97
N ARG A 27 27.27 17.28 40.80
CA ARG A 27 28.65 17.78 40.65
C ARG A 27 28.83 18.44 39.28
N ASP A 28 29.03 19.75 39.34
CA ASP A 28 29.53 20.56 38.24
C ASP A 28 31.01 20.25 37.96
N SER A 29 31.42 20.27 36.71
CA SER A 29 32.71 20.82 36.29
C SER A 29 32.75 20.99 34.75
N PRO A 30 33.40 22.04 34.24
CA PRO A 30 33.30 22.45 32.84
C PRO A 30 34.46 21.89 32.01
N ALA A 31 34.21 21.55 30.76
CA ALA A 31 35.25 21.24 29.80
C ALA A 31 34.96 21.75 28.39
N ARG A 32 35.73 22.74 28.03
CA ARG A 32 36.39 23.04 26.74
C ARG A 32 35.67 22.62 25.44
N ALA A 33 35.25 23.65 24.75
CA ALA A 33 35.00 23.63 23.31
C ALA A 33 36.29 23.35 22.54
N THR A 34 36.31 22.28 21.75
CA THR A 34 37.20 22.12 20.61
C THR A 34 36.33 21.89 19.36
N GLY A 35 36.40 22.88 18.46
CA GLY A 35 35.67 22.84 17.21
C GLY A 35 36.18 21.71 16.31
N CYS A 36 35.27 20.85 15.89
CA CYS A 36 35.42 20.04 14.69
C CYS A 36 34.55 20.64 13.61
N ARG A 37 35.20 21.15 12.56
CA ARG A 37 34.56 21.59 11.33
C ARG A 37 33.85 20.38 10.70
N GLY A 38 32.53 20.48 10.55
CA GLY A 38 31.72 19.49 9.91
C GLY A 38 32.11 19.33 8.44
N ALA A 39 32.48 18.13 8.07
CA ALA A 39 32.46 17.70 6.68
C ALA A 39 30.96 17.63 6.30
N GLY A 40 30.58 18.44 5.31
CA GLY A 40 29.24 18.42 4.75
C GLY A 40 28.94 17.03 4.19
N ALA A 41 28.01 16.36 4.78
CA ALA A 41 27.33 15.24 4.15
C ALA A 41 26.53 15.83 2.97
N THR A 42 27.06 15.69 1.77
CA THR A 42 26.29 15.86 0.55
C THR A 42 25.27 14.73 0.50
N GLY A 43 24.10 14.99 1.04
CA GLY A 43 22.92 14.17 0.76
C GLY A 43 22.73 14.26 -0.75
N THR A 44 22.98 13.18 -1.47
CA THR A 44 22.51 13.00 -2.83
C THR A 44 20.99 12.96 -2.77
N SER A 45 20.35 14.14 -2.94
CA SER A 45 18.97 14.17 -3.37
C SER A 45 18.94 13.35 -4.66
N VAL A 46 18.27 12.21 -4.63
CA VAL A 46 17.92 11.50 -5.84
C VAL A 46 16.95 12.45 -6.57
N ASP A 47 17.46 13.16 -7.56
CA ASP A 47 16.67 13.93 -8.49
C ASP A 47 15.73 12.94 -9.17
N PHE A 48 14.49 12.89 -8.68
CA PHE A 48 13.45 12.15 -9.36
C PHE A 48 13.21 12.86 -10.69
N ALA A 49 13.53 12.16 -11.78
CA ALA A 49 13.16 12.55 -13.13
C ALA A 49 11.72 13.13 -13.10
N SER A 50 11.48 14.22 -13.80
CA SER A 50 10.15 14.82 -13.84
C SER A 50 9.13 13.76 -14.27
N VAL A 51 7.87 13.91 -13.87
CA VAL A 51 6.80 12.98 -14.28
C VAL A 51 6.77 12.79 -15.79
N SER A 52 7.14 13.82 -16.58
CA SER A 52 7.26 13.77 -18.04
C SER A 52 8.40 12.84 -18.51
N ASP A 53 9.49 12.73 -17.77
CA ASP A 53 10.64 11.88 -18.14
C ASP A 53 10.34 10.40 -17.87
N LEU A 54 9.51 10.09 -16.86
CA LEU A 54 9.05 8.73 -16.56
C LEU A 54 8.00 8.23 -17.57
N LEU A 55 7.12 9.12 -18.07
CA LEU A 55 6.08 8.76 -19.04
C LEU A 55 6.61 8.23 -20.38
N ASN A 56 7.87 8.46 -20.71
CA ASN A 56 8.52 7.97 -21.94
C ASN A 56 9.65 6.97 -21.66
N SER A 57 9.70 6.38 -20.47
CA SER A 57 10.73 5.42 -20.13
C SER A 57 10.35 4.01 -20.60
N SER A 58 11.35 3.28 -21.05
CA SER A 58 11.25 1.84 -21.29
C SER A 58 11.59 1.04 -20.04
N ALA A 59 11.24 -0.23 -20.04
CA ALA A 59 11.59 -1.13 -18.95
C ALA A 59 11.85 -2.54 -19.48
N TRP A 60 12.56 -3.35 -18.69
CA TRP A 60 12.80 -4.73 -19.01
C TRP A 60 13.09 -5.58 -17.76
N GLY A 61 13.09 -6.88 -17.96
CA GLY A 61 13.51 -7.83 -16.93
C GLY A 61 13.50 -9.25 -17.43
N HIS A 62 14.31 -10.11 -16.79
CA HIS A 62 14.22 -11.55 -16.95
C HIS A 62 13.19 -12.07 -15.97
N GLY A 63 12.09 -12.66 -16.46
CA GLY A 63 10.99 -13.17 -15.67
C GLY A 63 10.91 -14.69 -15.70
N LEU A 64 10.66 -15.30 -14.55
CA LEU A 64 10.27 -16.70 -14.44
C LEU A 64 8.75 -16.78 -14.65
N VAL A 65 8.34 -17.29 -15.80
CA VAL A 65 6.94 -17.40 -16.22
C VAL A 65 6.41 -18.76 -15.81
N THR A 66 5.25 -18.81 -15.16
CA THR A 66 4.52 -20.06 -14.90
C THR A 66 3.35 -20.16 -15.88
N LEU A 67 3.28 -21.26 -16.57
CA LEU A 67 2.26 -21.57 -17.58
C LEU A 67 1.44 -22.78 -17.14
N ASP A 68 0.15 -22.72 -17.35
CA ASP A 68 -0.74 -23.89 -17.23
C ASP A 68 -0.54 -24.89 -18.39
N ALA A 69 -1.29 -25.99 -18.37
CA ALA A 69 -1.24 -27.02 -19.40
C ALA A 69 -1.65 -26.50 -20.79
N ASN A 70 -2.42 -25.42 -20.86
CA ASN A 70 -2.91 -24.81 -22.11
C ASN A 70 -1.94 -23.72 -22.62
N GLY A 71 -0.87 -23.42 -21.87
CA GLY A 71 0.06 -22.35 -22.16
C GLY A 71 -0.40 -20.96 -21.69
N THR A 72 -1.43 -20.89 -20.85
CA THR A 72 -1.88 -19.63 -20.25
C THR A 72 -0.88 -19.19 -19.19
N VAL A 73 -0.45 -17.93 -19.22
CA VAL A 73 0.41 -17.35 -18.18
C VAL A 73 -0.39 -17.17 -16.90
N LEU A 74 0.05 -17.86 -15.83
CA LEU A 74 -0.53 -17.74 -14.50
C LEU A 74 0.13 -16.61 -13.72
N ASP A 75 1.47 -16.57 -13.73
CA ASP A 75 2.27 -15.50 -13.13
C ASP A 75 3.60 -15.30 -13.85
N VAL A 76 4.26 -14.20 -13.51
CA VAL A 76 5.67 -13.95 -13.85
C VAL A 76 6.37 -13.31 -12.66
N TRP A 77 7.47 -13.91 -12.23
CA TRP A 77 8.32 -13.32 -11.20
C TRP A 77 9.54 -12.65 -11.83
N PHE A 78 9.70 -11.35 -11.57
CA PHE A 78 10.86 -10.56 -11.99
C PHE A 78 11.72 -10.21 -10.77
N PRO A 79 12.79 -10.98 -10.49
CA PRO A 79 13.64 -10.73 -9.32
C PRO A 79 14.42 -9.40 -9.40
N ALA A 80 14.70 -8.92 -10.60
CA ALA A 80 15.48 -7.69 -10.85
C ALA A 80 14.92 -6.93 -12.06
N PRO A 81 13.72 -6.34 -11.96
CA PRO A 81 13.19 -5.50 -13.02
C PRO A 81 14.00 -4.19 -13.12
N ALA A 82 14.14 -3.64 -14.32
CA ALA A 82 14.92 -2.43 -14.55
C ALA A 82 14.21 -1.46 -15.50
N LEU A 83 14.46 -0.17 -15.31
CA LEU A 83 14.10 0.89 -16.27
C LEU A 83 15.16 0.98 -17.37
N GLY A 84 14.77 1.49 -18.53
CA GLY A 84 15.62 1.65 -19.69
C GLY A 84 15.52 0.49 -20.68
N ALA A 85 16.36 0.55 -21.73
CA ALA A 85 16.46 -0.52 -22.71
C ALA A 85 17.17 -1.73 -22.12
N SER A 86 16.81 -2.94 -22.58
CA SER A 86 17.54 -4.16 -22.24
C SER A 86 19.00 -4.04 -22.66
N ASP A 87 19.90 -4.47 -21.77
CA ASP A 87 21.35 -4.52 -22.05
C ASP A 87 21.75 -5.72 -22.92
N GLY A 88 20.78 -6.56 -23.32
CA GLY A 88 21.01 -7.76 -24.12
C GLY A 88 21.68 -8.91 -23.36
N SER A 89 21.80 -8.81 -22.04
CA SER A 89 22.35 -9.88 -21.19
C SER A 89 21.50 -11.13 -21.25
N SER A 90 22.12 -12.29 -21.03
CA SER A 90 21.41 -13.54 -20.79
C SER A 90 20.81 -13.56 -19.39
N ALA A 91 19.74 -14.31 -19.21
CA ALA A 91 19.15 -14.51 -17.89
C ALA A 91 20.19 -15.12 -16.92
N PRO A 92 20.19 -14.70 -15.64
CA PRO A 92 21.06 -15.29 -14.62
C PRO A 92 20.92 -16.81 -14.55
N ALA A 93 22.01 -17.51 -14.40
CA ALA A 93 22.04 -18.99 -14.41
C ALA A 93 21.15 -19.59 -13.31
N ASP A 94 21.12 -18.97 -12.13
CA ASP A 94 20.28 -19.40 -11.01
C ASP A 94 18.77 -19.25 -11.34
N LEU A 95 18.38 -18.21 -12.07
CA LEU A 95 17.01 -18.05 -12.54
C LEU A 95 16.68 -19.08 -13.62
N ALA A 96 17.61 -19.28 -14.58
CA ALA A 96 17.45 -20.25 -15.67
C ALA A 96 17.29 -21.69 -15.14
N ALA A 97 17.97 -22.04 -14.04
CA ALA A 97 17.88 -23.35 -13.40
C ALA A 97 16.50 -23.64 -12.76
N LEU A 98 15.64 -22.63 -12.57
CA LEU A 98 14.27 -22.79 -12.07
C LEU A 98 13.26 -23.21 -13.14
N ALA A 99 13.65 -23.17 -14.43
CA ALA A 99 12.80 -23.62 -15.52
C ALA A 99 12.57 -25.14 -15.45
N GLY A 100 11.39 -25.58 -15.92
CA GLY A 100 11.03 -27.01 -15.93
C GLY A 100 9.56 -27.23 -15.62
N SER A 101 9.15 -28.52 -15.69
CA SER A 101 7.78 -28.92 -15.37
C SER A 101 7.60 -29.19 -13.89
N ASP A 102 6.41 -28.88 -13.38
CA ASP A 102 5.93 -29.26 -12.06
C ASP A 102 4.65 -30.09 -12.25
N GLU A 103 4.85 -31.39 -12.34
CA GLU A 103 3.77 -32.35 -12.63
C GLU A 103 2.68 -32.35 -11.56
N ALA A 104 3.05 -32.11 -10.29
CA ALA A 104 2.09 -32.07 -9.20
C ALA A 104 1.13 -30.90 -9.32
N ARG A 105 1.62 -29.71 -9.68
CA ARG A 105 0.79 -28.55 -9.98
C ARG A 105 0.18 -28.58 -11.38
N GLY A 106 0.78 -29.35 -12.31
CA GLY A 106 0.39 -29.36 -13.71
C GLY A 106 0.76 -28.05 -14.43
N VAL A 107 1.95 -27.52 -14.13
CA VAL A 107 2.44 -26.27 -14.72
C VAL A 107 3.86 -26.45 -15.27
N ARG A 108 4.21 -25.58 -16.23
CA ARG A 108 5.56 -25.46 -16.75
C ARG A 108 6.12 -24.07 -16.44
N ARG A 109 7.39 -24.01 -16.05
CA ARG A 109 8.10 -22.76 -15.83
C ARG A 109 9.14 -22.55 -16.92
N GLU A 110 9.26 -21.33 -17.39
CA GLU A 110 10.29 -20.93 -18.33
C GLU A 110 10.77 -19.51 -18.07
N VAL A 111 12.00 -19.21 -18.47
CA VAL A 111 12.53 -17.85 -18.34
C VAL A 111 12.31 -17.10 -19.64
N ARG A 112 11.75 -15.90 -19.54
CA ARG A 112 11.55 -14.98 -20.66
C ARG A 112 12.17 -13.63 -20.34
N THR A 113 12.82 -13.00 -21.34
CA THR A 113 13.17 -11.59 -21.25
C THR A 113 11.99 -10.79 -21.79
N VAL A 114 11.42 -9.94 -20.92
CA VAL A 114 10.32 -9.05 -21.27
C VAL A 114 10.83 -7.63 -21.40
N THR A 115 10.44 -6.94 -22.46
CA THR A 115 10.80 -5.55 -22.72
C THR A 115 9.56 -4.73 -22.99
N ILE A 116 9.47 -3.55 -22.39
CA ILE A 116 8.45 -2.55 -22.62
C ILE A 116 9.13 -1.33 -23.23
N ALA A 117 8.77 -0.99 -24.44
CA ALA A 117 9.39 0.14 -25.15
C ALA A 117 8.89 1.49 -24.63
N ASP A 118 7.62 1.54 -24.19
CA ASP A 118 6.97 2.76 -23.70
C ASP A 118 5.99 2.41 -22.55
N LEU A 119 6.33 2.84 -21.35
CA LEU A 119 5.51 2.66 -20.16
C LEU A 119 4.24 3.51 -20.16
N ALA A 120 4.14 4.54 -21.00
CA ALA A 120 2.92 5.33 -21.18
C ALA A 120 1.88 4.62 -22.05
N ALA A 121 2.31 3.72 -22.94
CA ALA A 121 1.41 2.88 -23.72
C ALA A 121 0.70 1.82 -22.84
N ALA A 122 -0.51 1.43 -23.23
CA ALA A 122 -1.22 0.36 -22.55
C ALA A 122 -0.42 -0.97 -22.63
N PRO A 123 -0.48 -1.82 -21.58
CA PRO A 123 0.19 -3.12 -21.60
C PRO A 123 -0.23 -3.97 -22.81
N ALA A 124 0.72 -4.64 -23.44
CA ALA A 124 0.49 -5.43 -24.66
C ALA A 124 0.29 -6.93 -24.37
N SER A 125 0.72 -7.43 -23.22
CA SER A 125 0.62 -8.85 -22.85
C SER A 125 0.49 -9.03 -21.34
N THR A 126 0.22 -10.27 -20.93
CA THR A 126 0.19 -10.66 -19.52
C THR A 126 1.55 -10.39 -18.85
N GLU A 127 2.66 -10.75 -19.50
CA GLU A 127 4.02 -10.56 -18.98
C GLU A 127 4.36 -9.06 -18.84
N ASP A 128 3.88 -8.21 -19.76
CA ASP A 128 4.01 -6.76 -19.66
C ASP A 128 3.31 -6.23 -18.41
N VAL A 129 2.07 -6.66 -18.14
CA VAL A 129 1.35 -6.30 -16.90
C VAL A 129 2.15 -6.71 -15.67
N TRP A 130 2.67 -7.94 -15.63
CA TRP A 130 3.46 -8.44 -14.49
C TRP A 130 4.72 -7.60 -14.26
N LEU A 131 5.41 -7.20 -15.33
CA LEU A 131 6.58 -6.34 -15.21
C LEU A 131 6.19 -4.97 -14.61
N ARG A 132 5.11 -4.34 -15.06
CA ARG A 132 4.61 -3.07 -14.51
C ARG A 132 4.24 -3.19 -13.03
N LEU A 133 3.59 -4.29 -12.61
CA LEU A 133 3.28 -4.53 -11.20
C LEU A 133 4.55 -4.63 -10.34
N HIS A 134 5.60 -5.29 -10.85
CA HIS A 134 6.89 -5.37 -10.16
C HIS A 134 7.60 -4.01 -10.09
N LEU A 135 7.58 -3.22 -11.17
CA LEU A 135 8.17 -1.87 -11.18
C LEU A 135 7.54 -0.97 -10.11
N LEU A 136 6.21 -1.02 -9.95
CA LEU A 136 5.48 -0.28 -8.92
C LEU A 136 5.89 -0.75 -7.51
N SER A 137 5.86 -2.07 -7.27
CA SER A 137 6.15 -2.63 -5.95
C SER A 137 7.63 -2.53 -5.56
N ALA A 138 8.54 -2.57 -6.54
CA ALA A 138 9.97 -2.30 -6.35
C ALA A 138 10.30 -0.80 -6.24
N ARG A 139 9.29 0.08 -6.31
CA ARG A 139 9.45 1.55 -6.23
C ARG A 139 10.31 2.17 -7.34
N LEU A 140 10.44 1.48 -8.48
CA LEU A 140 11.14 1.99 -9.65
C LEU A 140 10.28 3.02 -10.41
N VAL A 141 8.96 2.93 -10.27
CA VAL A 141 7.98 3.88 -10.79
C VAL A 141 6.96 4.20 -9.72
N ARG A 142 6.26 5.34 -9.86
CA ARG A 142 5.17 5.74 -8.96
C ARG A 142 3.81 5.42 -9.58
N PRO A 143 2.74 5.29 -8.78
CA PRO A 143 1.39 5.25 -9.30
C PRO A 143 1.12 6.43 -10.25
N HIS A 144 0.40 6.20 -11.33
CA HIS A 144 0.06 7.16 -12.39
C HIS A 144 1.22 7.61 -13.30
N THR A 145 2.45 7.15 -13.09
CA THR A 145 3.56 7.46 -14.01
C THR A 145 3.67 6.45 -15.16
N ILE A 146 2.91 5.36 -15.11
CA ILE A 146 2.82 4.33 -16.14
C ILE A 146 1.36 4.00 -16.44
N SER A 147 1.06 3.56 -17.67
CA SER A 147 -0.29 3.10 -18.02
C SER A 147 -0.57 1.72 -17.44
N MET A 148 -1.75 1.58 -16.84
CA MET A 148 -2.32 0.30 -16.39
C MET A 148 -3.65 0.00 -17.09
N ASP A 149 -3.87 0.61 -18.26
CA ASP A 149 -5.11 0.45 -19.01
C ASP A 149 -5.25 -0.97 -19.55
N GLY A 150 -6.43 -1.58 -19.37
CA GLY A 150 -6.70 -2.91 -19.88
C GLY A 150 -6.15 -4.09 -19.08
N VAL A 151 -5.42 -3.85 -17.95
CA VAL A 151 -4.78 -4.93 -17.15
C VAL A 151 -5.73 -6.06 -16.76
N PHE A 152 -7.00 -5.75 -16.47
CA PHE A 152 -7.98 -6.78 -16.10
C PHE A 152 -8.32 -7.75 -17.22
N GLY A 153 -8.18 -7.32 -18.48
CA GLY A 153 -8.39 -8.18 -19.65
C GLY A 153 -7.20 -9.09 -19.94
N LEU A 154 -5.99 -8.68 -19.53
CA LEU A 154 -4.75 -9.41 -19.75
C LEU A 154 -4.42 -10.39 -18.63
N LEU A 155 -4.85 -10.12 -17.39
CA LEU A 155 -4.62 -11.01 -16.27
C LEU A 155 -5.70 -12.09 -16.18
N THR A 156 -5.29 -13.32 -15.89
CA THR A 156 -6.19 -14.44 -15.61
C THR A 156 -6.43 -14.62 -14.11
N ASN A 157 -7.53 -15.28 -13.72
CA ASN A 157 -7.72 -15.72 -12.35
C ASN A 157 -6.78 -16.89 -12.05
N VAL A 158 -6.14 -16.85 -10.90
CA VAL A 158 -5.17 -17.83 -10.42
C VAL A 158 -5.57 -18.30 -9.03
N VAL A 159 -5.42 -19.59 -8.76
CA VAL A 159 -5.49 -20.11 -7.38
C VAL A 159 -4.13 -19.94 -6.76
N TRP A 160 -4.01 -18.99 -5.85
CA TRP A 160 -2.79 -18.70 -5.08
C TRP A 160 -2.65 -19.70 -3.95
N THR A 161 -1.58 -20.49 -3.96
CA THR A 161 -1.40 -21.57 -2.98
C THR A 161 0.00 -21.54 -2.34
N SER A 162 0.15 -22.26 -1.23
CA SER A 162 1.45 -22.48 -0.59
C SER A 162 2.44 -23.29 -1.47
N ALA A 163 1.95 -23.95 -2.52
CA ALA A 163 2.78 -24.63 -3.51
C ALA A 163 3.11 -23.74 -4.72
N GLY A 164 2.58 -22.51 -4.78
CA GLY A 164 2.68 -21.57 -5.89
C GLY A 164 1.37 -21.41 -6.68
N PRO A 165 1.38 -20.66 -7.78
CA PRO A 165 0.20 -20.42 -8.60
C PRO A 165 -0.29 -21.69 -9.30
N CYS A 166 -1.62 -21.87 -9.34
CA CYS A 166 -2.27 -22.98 -10.00
C CYS A 166 -3.42 -22.47 -10.88
N ALA A 167 -3.71 -23.18 -11.97
CA ALA A 167 -4.88 -22.91 -12.78
C ALA A 167 -6.18 -23.12 -11.97
N VAL A 168 -7.20 -22.30 -12.24
CA VAL A 168 -8.53 -22.48 -11.62
C VAL A 168 -9.21 -23.71 -12.19
N GLU A 169 -9.10 -23.93 -13.50
CA GLU A 169 -9.65 -25.10 -14.16
C GLU A 169 -8.93 -26.38 -13.68
N GLY A 170 -9.71 -27.36 -13.26
CA GLY A 170 -9.17 -28.64 -12.76
C GLY A 170 -8.42 -28.57 -11.43
N PHE A 171 -8.55 -27.48 -10.67
CA PHE A 171 -7.80 -27.28 -9.42
C PHE A 171 -7.99 -28.39 -8.39
N GLU A 172 -9.16 -29.02 -8.29
CA GLU A 172 -9.39 -30.10 -7.31
C GLU A 172 -8.54 -31.34 -7.63
N LEU A 173 -8.29 -31.64 -8.91
CA LEU A 173 -7.35 -32.70 -9.29
C LEU A 173 -5.91 -32.30 -8.99
N THR A 174 -5.55 -31.04 -9.20
CA THR A 174 -4.24 -30.49 -8.82
C THR A 174 -4.03 -30.59 -7.30
N ARG A 175 -5.03 -30.20 -6.51
CA ARG A 175 -5.02 -30.35 -5.06
C ARG A 175 -4.82 -31.82 -4.63
N ALA A 176 -5.51 -32.74 -5.30
CA ALA A 176 -5.38 -34.18 -5.03
C ALA A 176 -3.96 -34.69 -5.34
N ARG A 177 -3.36 -34.28 -6.50
CA ARG A 177 -1.97 -34.64 -6.86
C ARG A 177 -0.96 -34.10 -5.84
N LEU A 178 -1.08 -32.85 -5.44
CA LEU A 178 -0.21 -32.21 -4.43
C LEU A 178 -0.29 -32.97 -3.09
N ARG A 179 -1.50 -33.33 -2.65
CA ARG A 179 -1.69 -34.15 -1.44
C ARG A 179 -1.08 -35.56 -1.58
N ALA A 180 -1.25 -36.20 -2.73
CA ALA A 180 -0.64 -37.49 -2.99
C ALA A 180 0.90 -37.44 -2.98
N ALA A 181 1.47 -36.29 -3.38
CA ALA A 181 2.90 -36.00 -3.27
C ALA A 181 3.34 -35.60 -1.83
N GLY A 182 2.47 -35.71 -0.84
CA GLY A 182 2.77 -35.41 0.57
C GLY A 182 2.77 -33.93 0.92
N GLN A 183 2.27 -33.06 0.06
CA GLN A 183 2.25 -31.62 0.31
C GLN A 183 0.94 -31.20 1.00
N HIS A 184 1.07 -30.45 2.10
CA HIS A 184 -0.08 -29.73 2.67
C HIS A 184 -0.28 -28.43 1.91
N VAL A 185 -1.40 -28.30 1.18
CA VAL A 185 -1.68 -27.15 0.34
C VAL A 185 -2.70 -26.23 1.01
N THR A 186 -2.26 -25.03 1.32
CA THR A 186 -3.12 -23.90 1.72
C THR A 186 -3.46 -23.07 0.50
N VAL A 187 -4.73 -22.74 0.31
CA VAL A 187 -5.19 -21.76 -0.69
C VAL A 187 -5.31 -20.42 0.00
N PHE A 188 -4.56 -19.45 -0.48
CA PHE A 188 -4.58 -18.06 0.02
C PHE A 188 -5.68 -17.24 -0.63
N GLY A 189 -6.03 -17.54 -1.88
CA GLY A 189 -7.08 -16.82 -2.59
C GLY A 189 -7.24 -17.29 -4.03
N VAL A 190 -8.27 -16.77 -4.69
CA VAL A 190 -8.51 -16.89 -6.13
C VAL A 190 -8.71 -15.48 -6.65
N ASP A 191 -7.72 -14.95 -7.36
CA ASP A 191 -7.74 -13.57 -7.84
C ASP A 191 -6.76 -13.41 -9.02
N LYS A 192 -6.89 -12.30 -9.73
CA LYS A 192 -5.95 -11.87 -10.77
C LYS A 192 -4.65 -11.29 -10.18
N PHE A 193 -4.71 -10.74 -8.97
CA PHE A 193 -3.58 -10.10 -8.29
C PHE A 193 -3.12 -10.94 -7.10
N PRO A 194 -1.82 -11.27 -7.00
CA PRO A 194 -1.26 -11.92 -5.82
C PRO A 194 -0.96 -10.91 -4.71
N ARG A 195 -0.54 -11.44 -3.57
CA ARG A 195 0.05 -10.67 -2.48
C ARG A 195 1.40 -10.11 -2.89
N LEU A 196 1.68 -8.86 -2.53
CA LEU A 196 2.94 -8.21 -2.85
C LEU A 196 4.14 -9.01 -2.34
N VAL A 197 4.10 -9.43 -1.08
CA VAL A 197 5.25 -10.06 -0.40
C VAL A 197 5.61 -11.45 -0.94
N ASP A 198 4.77 -12.06 -1.76
CA ASP A 198 5.13 -13.31 -2.45
C ASP A 198 6.10 -13.07 -3.63
N TYR A 199 6.27 -11.82 -4.05
CA TYR A 199 7.08 -11.44 -5.22
C TYR A 199 8.14 -10.40 -4.92
N VAL A 200 7.84 -9.43 -4.06
CA VAL A 200 8.72 -8.32 -3.70
C VAL A 200 8.70 -8.15 -2.19
N ILE A 201 9.89 -8.12 -1.58
CA ILE A 201 10.04 -7.73 -0.16
C ILE A 201 10.60 -6.30 -0.15
N PRO A 202 9.75 -5.28 0.04
CA PRO A 202 10.20 -3.90 0.06
C PRO A 202 10.97 -3.61 1.36
N SER A 203 12.09 -2.88 1.26
CA SER A 203 12.86 -2.42 2.42
C SER A 203 12.19 -1.23 3.12
N GLY A 204 12.42 -1.09 4.43
CA GLY A 204 11.97 0.08 5.21
C GLY A 204 10.46 0.18 5.37
N VAL A 205 9.70 -0.92 5.20
CA VAL A 205 8.25 -0.97 5.40
C VAL A 205 7.85 -2.13 6.31
N ARG A 206 6.67 -2.01 6.92
CA ARG A 206 6.05 -3.09 7.68
C ARG A 206 4.71 -3.45 7.05
N ILE A 207 4.46 -4.74 6.86
CA ILE A 207 3.19 -5.30 6.38
C ILE A 207 2.77 -6.37 7.38
N ALA A 208 1.76 -6.09 8.19
CA ALA A 208 1.33 -6.98 9.27
C ALA A 208 0.58 -8.22 8.76
N ASP A 209 -0.12 -8.11 7.63
CA ASP A 209 -0.84 -9.20 6.97
C ASP A 209 -0.58 -9.16 5.47
N ALA A 210 -0.02 -10.25 4.95
CA ALA A 210 0.35 -10.38 3.54
C ALA A 210 -0.84 -10.20 2.58
N ASP A 211 -2.04 -10.65 2.98
CA ASP A 211 -3.25 -10.59 2.14
C ASP A 211 -3.78 -9.16 1.95
N ARG A 212 -3.24 -8.20 2.70
CA ARG A 212 -3.70 -6.82 2.70
C ARG A 212 -3.01 -5.93 1.67
N VAL A 213 -1.96 -6.40 1.01
CA VAL A 213 -1.23 -5.60 0.02
C VAL A 213 -1.09 -6.37 -1.27
N ARG A 214 -1.68 -5.85 -2.34
CA ARG A 214 -1.58 -6.43 -3.68
C ARG A 214 -0.24 -6.10 -4.34
N LEU A 215 0.29 -7.03 -5.12
CA LEU A 215 1.40 -6.72 -6.04
C LEU A 215 0.97 -5.58 -6.97
N GLY A 216 1.86 -4.62 -7.20
CA GLY A 216 1.55 -3.35 -7.86
C GLY A 216 1.22 -2.21 -6.89
N ALA A 217 1.16 -2.46 -5.58
CA ALA A 217 1.15 -1.40 -4.58
C ALA A 217 2.54 -0.77 -4.46
N HIS A 218 2.58 0.56 -4.32
CA HIS A 218 3.80 1.34 -4.07
C HIS A 218 3.82 1.75 -2.60
N LEU A 219 4.72 1.19 -1.82
CA LEU A 219 4.89 1.53 -0.41
C LEU A 219 6.23 2.24 -0.21
N ALA A 220 6.19 3.54 0.06
CA ALA A 220 7.39 4.31 0.37
C ALA A 220 8.01 3.87 1.71
N GLU A 221 9.28 4.15 1.90
CA GLU A 221 9.98 3.92 3.16
C GLU A 221 9.28 4.62 4.33
N GLY A 222 9.24 3.98 5.50
CA GLY A 222 8.50 4.46 6.67
C GLY A 222 7.02 4.06 6.68
N THR A 223 6.50 3.43 5.64
CA THR A 223 5.11 2.96 5.60
C THR A 223 4.90 1.74 6.50
N THR A 224 3.84 1.76 7.29
CA THR A 224 3.34 0.59 8.03
C THR A 224 1.92 0.29 7.61
N VAL A 225 1.70 -0.87 7.00
CA VAL A 225 0.34 -1.39 6.75
C VAL A 225 -0.02 -2.32 7.90
N MET A 226 -0.97 -1.89 8.72
CA MET A 226 -1.47 -2.65 9.87
C MET A 226 -2.36 -3.80 9.41
N HIS A 227 -2.69 -4.70 10.33
CA HIS A 227 -3.45 -5.93 10.03
C HIS A 227 -4.76 -5.66 9.28
N GLU A 228 -5.48 -4.59 9.61
CA GLU A 228 -6.75 -4.23 8.95
C GLU A 228 -6.57 -3.24 7.78
N GLY A 229 -5.34 -2.74 7.56
CA GLY A 229 -5.04 -1.89 6.43
C GLY A 229 -5.16 -2.64 5.11
N PHE A 230 -5.42 -1.92 4.02
CA PHE A 230 -5.45 -2.51 2.68
C PHE A 230 -4.89 -1.53 1.63
N VAL A 231 -4.00 -2.03 0.77
CA VAL A 231 -3.45 -1.24 -0.34
C VAL A 231 -3.61 -2.01 -1.65
N ASN A 232 -4.30 -1.38 -2.60
CA ASN A 232 -4.54 -1.94 -3.91
C ASN A 232 -3.36 -1.70 -4.87
N PHE A 233 -3.38 -2.32 -6.07
CA PHE A 233 -2.40 -2.08 -7.13
C PHE A 233 -2.52 -0.64 -7.68
N ASN A 234 -1.42 -0.13 -8.26
CA ASN A 234 -1.29 1.23 -8.79
C ASN A 234 -1.73 2.31 -7.78
N ALA A 235 -1.52 2.05 -6.49
CA ALA A 235 -1.92 2.85 -5.35
C ALA A 235 -0.84 2.78 -4.29
N GLY A 236 -0.91 3.60 -3.27
CA GLY A 236 -0.02 3.47 -2.10
C GLY A 236 0.38 4.79 -1.47
N THR A 237 1.53 4.76 -0.81
CA THR A 237 2.08 5.87 -0.03
C THR A 237 3.29 6.48 -0.74
N LEU A 238 3.47 7.78 -0.62
CA LEU A 238 4.61 8.50 -1.21
C LEU A 238 5.65 8.93 -0.17
N GLY A 239 5.45 8.56 1.08
CA GLY A 239 6.32 8.77 2.22
C GLY A 239 5.87 7.95 3.43
N ALA A 240 6.35 8.29 4.63
CA ALA A 240 5.96 7.63 5.87
C ALA A 240 4.45 7.74 6.11
N SER A 241 3.81 6.63 6.45
CA SER A 241 2.35 6.57 6.65
C SER A 241 1.95 5.37 7.51
N MET A 242 0.98 5.57 8.39
CA MET A 242 0.28 4.48 9.07
C MET A 242 -1.01 4.17 8.29
N VAL A 243 -1.12 2.96 7.76
CA VAL A 243 -2.27 2.51 6.96
C VAL A 243 -3.03 1.44 7.74
N GLU A 244 -4.12 1.85 8.37
CA GLU A 244 -5.06 0.97 9.07
C GLU A 244 -6.42 0.88 8.35
N GLY A 245 -6.63 1.71 7.36
CA GLY A 245 -7.80 1.77 6.49
C GLY A 245 -7.50 1.29 5.07
N ARG A 246 -8.42 1.56 4.13
CA ARG A 246 -8.33 1.11 2.73
C ARG A 246 -7.83 2.21 1.79
N ILE A 247 -6.78 1.90 1.04
CA ILE A 247 -6.30 2.69 -0.10
C ILE A 247 -6.75 1.98 -1.39
N SER A 248 -7.73 2.55 -2.07
CA SER A 248 -8.29 1.98 -3.30
C SER A 248 -7.32 2.09 -4.49
N ALA A 249 -7.57 1.33 -5.55
CA ALA A 249 -6.75 1.38 -6.76
C ALA A 249 -6.65 2.82 -7.30
N GLY A 250 -5.45 3.22 -7.65
CA GLY A 250 -5.12 4.55 -8.15
C GLY A 250 -4.91 5.62 -7.07
N VAL A 251 -5.29 5.39 -5.82
CA VAL A 251 -5.17 6.39 -4.75
C VAL A 251 -3.73 6.48 -4.26
N VAL A 252 -3.23 7.72 -4.13
CA VAL A 252 -1.94 8.01 -3.49
C VAL A 252 -2.14 8.81 -2.21
N VAL A 253 -1.30 8.50 -1.20
CA VAL A 253 -1.30 9.15 0.10
C VAL A 253 0.08 9.80 0.30
N GLY A 254 0.09 11.10 0.53
CA GLY A 254 1.30 11.90 0.72
C GLY A 254 2.04 11.60 2.02
N ASP A 255 3.28 12.08 2.10
CA ASP A 255 4.15 11.87 3.25
C ASP A 255 3.55 12.40 4.55
N GLY A 256 3.76 11.68 5.64
CA GLY A 256 3.28 12.07 6.97
C GLY A 256 1.77 11.97 7.14
N SER A 257 1.05 11.27 6.25
CA SER A 257 -0.40 11.13 6.31
C SER A 257 -0.83 9.76 6.80
N ASP A 258 -1.85 9.72 7.68
CA ASP A 258 -2.37 8.50 8.28
C ASP A 258 -3.79 8.18 7.82
N VAL A 259 -4.00 6.90 7.53
CA VAL A 259 -5.30 6.33 7.16
C VAL A 259 -5.80 5.46 8.33
N GLY A 260 -6.62 6.05 9.19
CA GLY A 260 -7.07 5.44 10.44
C GLY A 260 -7.88 4.16 10.25
N GLY A 261 -8.01 3.39 11.34
CA GLY A 261 -8.66 2.08 11.35
C GLY A 261 -10.06 2.09 10.73
N GLY A 262 -10.26 1.26 9.70
CA GLY A 262 -11.52 1.19 8.96
C GLY A 262 -11.85 2.39 8.08
N ALA A 263 -10.97 3.40 7.99
CA ALA A 263 -11.16 4.50 7.06
C ALA A 263 -11.16 4.00 5.61
N SER A 264 -11.86 4.72 4.72
CA SER A 264 -12.06 4.29 3.34
C SER A 264 -11.86 5.45 2.37
N ILE A 265 -10.92 5.29 1.45
CA ILE A 265 -10.68 6.24 0.37
C ILE A 265 -11.28 5.66 -0.92
N MET A 266 -12.23 6.37 -1.53
CA MET A 266 -12.76 5.98 -2.85
C MET A 266 -11.70 6.16 -3.92
N GLY A 267 -11.69 5.29 -4.96
CA GLY A 267 -10.70 5.36 -6.03
C GLY A 267 -10.87 6.59 -6.93
N THR A 268 -12.12 7.02 -7.14
CA THR A 268 -12.45 8.19 -7.97
C THR A 268 -13.45 9.09 -7.27
N LEU A 269 -13.51 10.35 -7.73
CA LEU A 269 -14.49 11.32 -7.26
C LEU A 269 -15.89 10.71 -7.28
N SER A 270 -16.56 10.70 -6.12
CA SER A 270 -17.88 10.05 -5.97
C SER A 270 -18.92 10.77 -6.83
N GLY A 271 -19.90 10.01 -7.34
CA GLY A 271 -20.93 10.54 -8.23
C GLY A 271 -20.61 10.41 -9.73
N GLY A 272 -19.68 9.52 -10.11
CA GLY A 272 -19.38 9.19 -11.50
C GLY A 272 -18.24 10.03 -12.12
N GLY A 273 -17.47 10.74 -11.30
CA GLY A 273 -16.26 11.43 -11.72
C GLY A 273 -15.16 10.47 -12.16
N LYS A 274 -14.32 10.88 -13.13
CA LYS A 274 -13.14 10.12 -13.57
C LYS A 274 -11.85 10.55 -12.84
N GLU A 275 -11.92 11.63 -12.06
CA GLU A 275 -10.81 12.16 -11.31
C GLU A 275 -10.42 11.17 -10.21
N VAL A 276 -9.16 10.78 -10.19
CA VAL A 276 -8.61 9.90 -9.15
C VAL A 276 -8.42 10.70 -7.87
N ILE A 277 -8.81 10.11 -6.75
CA ILE A 277 -8.67 10.74 -5.43
C ILE A 277 -7.24 10.61 -4.95
N SER A 278 -6.74 11.68 -4.34
CA SER A 278 -5.46 11.73 -3.63
C SER A 278 -5.63 12.32 -2.25
N VAL A 279 -4.70 11.96 -1.35
CA VAL A 279 -4.54 12.56 -0.03
C VAL A 279 -3.17 13.24 -0.02
N GLY A 280 -3.15 14.52 0.32
CA GLY A 280 -1.93 15.30 0.44
C GLY A 280 -1.04 14.85 1.59
N GLU A 281 -0.06 15.67 1.94
CA GLU A 281 0.88 15.42 3.04
C GLU A 281 0.29 15.83 4.39
N ARG A 282 0.74 15.16 5.47
CA ARG A 282 0.40 15.47 6.87
C ARG A 282 -1.09 15.48 7.16
N CYS A 283 -1.83 14.59 6.47
CA CYS A 283 -3.27 14.44 6.66
C CYS A 283 -3.59 13.34 7.66
N LEU A 284 -4.76 13.44 8.29
CA LEU A 284 -5.32 12.37 9.10
C LEU A 284 -6.74 12.04 8.66
N LEU A 285 -6.96 10.80 8.25
CA LEU A 285 -8.29 10.22 8.18
C LEU A 285 -8.56 9.47 9.50
N GLY A 286 -9.44 10.00 10.33
CA GLY A 286 -9.83 9.37 11.59
C GLY A 286 -10.46 8.00 11.39
N ALA A 287 -10.53 7.19 12.44
CA ALA A 287 -11.11 5.85 12.40
C ALA A 287 -12.52 5.87 11.80
N ASN A 288 -12.80 4.93 10.87
CA ASN A 288 -14.06 4.83 10.13
C ASN A 288 -14.45 6.11 9.36
N ALA A 289 -13.52 7.03 9.13
CA ALA A 289 -13.74 8.13 8.21
C ALA A 289 -13.80 7.64 6.76
N GLY A 290 -14.42 8.41 5.87
CA GLY A 290 -14.43 8.08 4.46
C GLY A 290 -14.40 9.33 3.59
N ILE A 291 -13.69 9.24 2.47
CA ILE A 291 -13.62 10.33 1.49
C ILE A 291 -13.93 9.86 0.08
N GLY A 292 -14.66 10.70 -0.63
CA GLY A 292 -14.95 10.61 -2.07
C GLY A 292 -14.59 11.91 -2.77
N ILE A 293 -13.66 12.68 -2.21
CA ILE A 293 -13.01 13.89 -2.73
C ILE A 293 -11.51 13.80 -2.41
N SER A 294 -10.66 14.49 -3.17
CA SER A 294 -9.25 14.64 -2.82
C SER A 294 -9.07 15.58 -1.62
N LEU A 295 -8.04 15.32 -0.82
CA LEU A 295 -7.59 16.22 0.24
C LEU A 295 -6.27 16.87 -0.19
N GLY A 296 -6.11 18.15 0.05
CA GLY A 296 -4.82 18.82 -0.02
C GLY A 296 -3.96 18.49 1.21
N ASN A 297 -2.94 19.29 1.48
CA ASN A 297 -2.04 19.09 2.60
C ASN A 297 -2.68 19.52 3.93
N ASP A 298 -2.19 18.95 5.04
CA ASP A 298 -2.56 19.34 6.40
C ASP A 298 -4.07 19.25 6.68
N CYS A 299 -4.75 18.26 6.09
CA CYS A 299 -6.18 18.05 6.25
C CYS A 299 -6.50 16.99 7.30
N VAL A 300 -7.62 17.15 7.97
CA VAL A 300 -8.14 16.18 8.94
C VAL A 300 -9.58 15.84 8.61
N VAL A 301 -9.91 14.56 8.63
CA VAL A 301 -11.28 14.07 8.60
C VAL A 301 -11.57 13.38 9.93
N GLU A 302 -12.52 13.93 10.69
CA GLU A 302 -12.90 13.42 12.00
C GLU A 302 -13.36 11.95 11.91
N ALA A 303 -13.10 11.17 12.97
CA ALA A 303 -13.53 9.78 13.05
C ALA A 303 -15.04 9.64 12.80
N GLY A 304 -15.42 8.64 11.99
CA GLY A 304 -16.82 8.41 11.62
C GLY A 304 -17.42 9.44 10.66
N CYS A 305 -16.66 10.43 10.23
CA CYS A 305 -17.11 11.42 9.25
C CYS A 305 -16.92 10.90 7.83
N TYR A 306 -18.00 10.90 7.02
CA TYR A 306 -17.93 10.44 5.63
C TYR A 306 -18.25 11.60 4.68
N VAL A 307 -17.28 12.00 3.82
CA VAL A 307 -17.35 13.16 2.94
C VAL A 307 -17.26 12.72 1.49
N THR A 308 -18.42 12.69 0.80
CA THR A 308 -18.48 12.39 -0.64
C THR A 308 -18.66 13.69 -1.44
N ALA A 309 -18.43 13.67 -2.75
CA ALA A 309 -18.55 14.83 -3.61
C ALA A 309 -19.91 15.57 -3.48
N GLY A 310 -21.00 14.81 -3.28
CA GLY A 310 -22.35 15.33 -3.11
C GLY A 310 -22.69 15.84 -1.72
N THR A 311 -21.86 15.54 -0.71
CA THR A 311 -22.11 15.92 0.69
C THR A 311 -22.25 17.43 0.81
N LYS A 312 -23.32 17.88 1.49
CA LYS A 312 -23.49 19.28 1.86
C LYS A 312 -22.62 19.58 3.08
N VAL A 313 -21.70 20.51 2.90
CA VAL A 313 -20.73 20.92 3.91
C VAL A 313 -20.95 22.37 4.26
N THR A 314 -21.07 22.67 5.56
CA THR A 314 -21.11 24.04 6.06
C THR A 314 -19.68 24.53 6.26
N VAL A 315 -19.24 25.48 5.45
CA VAL A 315 -17.94 26.13 5.62
C VAL A 315 -18.06 27.14 6.75
N VAL A 316 -17.27 26.95 7.81
CA VAL A 316 -17.24 27.76 9.03
C VAL A 316 -15.91 28.48 9.12
N GLY A 317 -15.93 29.80 9.28
CA GLY A 317 -14.75 30.63 9.42
C GLY A 317 -14.62 31.65 8.28
N GLY A 318 -14.13 32.86 8.60
CA GLY A 318 -13.91 33.95 7.62
C GLY A 318 -15.15 34.78 7.28
N GLY A 319 -16.26 34.69 8.04
CA GLY A 319 -17.48 35.48 7.78
C GLY A 319 -18.75 34.66 8.01
N GLU A 320 -19.81 34.95 7.24
CA GLU A 320 -21.05 34.13 7.29
C GLU A 320 -20.81 32.71 6.83
N SER A 321 -21.35 31.75 7.61
CA SER A 321 -21.33 30.34 7.26
C SER A 321 -22.09 30.10 5.96
N ARG A 322 -21.50 29.32 5.04
CA ARG A 322 -22.13 28.97 3.76
C ARG A 322 -22.16 27.45 3.56
N VAL A 323 -23.23 26.96 2.96
CA VAL A 323 -23.37 25.55 2.60
C VAL A 323 -22.92 25.35 1.16
N VAL A 324 -21.95 24.45 0.97
CA VAL A 324 -21.41 24.09 -0.37
C VAL A 324 -21.47 22.58 -0.58
N LYS A 325 -21.26 22.10 -1.80
CA LYS A 325 -20.97 20.69 -2.06
C LYS A 325 -19.50 20.41 -1.73
N ALA A 326 -19.20 19.27 -1.10
CA ALA A 326 -17.83 18.91 -0.78
C ALA A 326 -16.91 18.82 -2.02
N ALA A 327 -17.45 18.52 -3.20
CA ALA A 327 -16.70 18.56 -4.45
C ALA A 327 -15.98 19.89 -4.69
N THR A 328 -16.53 21.02 -4.22
CA THR A 328 -15.90 22.35 -4.37
C THR A 328 -14.73 22.56 -3.42
N LEU A 329 -14.51 21.65 -2.48
CA LEU A 329 -13.40 21.65 -1.53
C LEU A 329 -12.38 20.55 -1.84
N SER A 330 -12.56 19.82 -2.96
CA SER A 330 -11.62 18.79 -3.40
C SER A 330 -10.24 19.40 -3.62
N GLY A 331 -9.20 18.82 -2.99
CA GLY A 331 -7.82 19.29 -3.08
C GLY A 331 -7.48 20.53 -2.24
N ALA A 332 -8.42 21.05 -1.45
CA ALA A 332 -8.14 22.17 -0.55
C ALA A 332 -7.23 21.76 0.60
N ASP A 333 -6.27 22.64 0.95
CA ASP A 333 -5.34 22.46 2.07
C ASP A 333 -5.94 22.96 3.40
N ASN A 334 -5.41 22.48 4.51
CA ASN A 334 -5.68 22.97 5.87
C ASN A 334 -7.16 22.94 6.26
N VAL A 335 -7.87 21.88 5.90
CA VAL A 335 -9.30 21.73 6.17
C VAL A 335 -9.55 20.62 7.19
N LEU A 336 -10.25 20.95 8.28
CA LEU A 336 -10.86 19.97 9.18
C LEU A 336 -12.29 19.72 8.74
N PHE A 337 -12.57 18.51 8.27
CA PHE A 337 -13.96 18.02 8.10
C PHE A 337 -14.42 17.34 9.39
N ARG A 338 -15.48 17.84 9.99
CA ARG A 338 -16.04 17.30 11.22
C ARG A 338 -17.57 17.24 11.17
N ARG A 339 -18.16 16.45 12.05
CA ARG A 339 -19.60 16.45 12.28
C ARG A 339 -19.94 17.37 13.46
N ASN A 340 -20.82 18.32 13.25
CA ASN A 340 -21.40 19.11 14.34
C ASN A 340 -22.28 18.19 15.20
N SER A 341 -21.93 18.02 16.48
CA SER A 341 -22.60 17.08 17.39
C SER A 341 -24.04 17.51 17.79
N VAL A 342 -24.40 18.79 17.56
CA VAL A 342 -25.76 19.32 17.87
C VAL A 342 -26.64 19.22 16.64
N SER A 343 -26.20 19.69 15.48
CA SER A 343 -27.00 19.75 14.26
C SER A 343 -26.86 18.50 13.38
N GLY A 344 -25.80 17.71 13.56
CA GLY A 344 -25.44 16.59 12.67
C GLY A 344 -24.86 17.02 11.33
N ALA A 345 -24.77 18.31 11.03
CA ALA A 345 -24.21 18.81 9.79
C ALA A 345 -22.71 18.51 9.68
N ILE A 346 -22.24 18.23 8.46
CA ILE A 346 -20.80 18.19 8.18
C ILE A 346 -20.29 19.61 8.03
N GLU A 347 -19.22 19.94 8.74
CA GLU A 347 -18.57 21.25 8.72
C GLU A 347 -17.17 21.12 8.12
N ALA A 348 -16.75 22.12 7.35
CA ALA A 348 -15.37 22.36 6.96
C ALA A 348 -14.86 23.59 7.70
N VAL A 349 -13.85 23.39 8.54
CA VAL A 349 -13.28 24.43 9.40
C VAL A 349 -11.83 24.61 9.00
N PRO A 350 -11.29 25.85 8.85
CA PRO A 350 -9.87 26.07 8.67
C PRO A 350 -9.08 25.40 9.81
N TRP A 351 -8.19 24.50 9.46
CA TRP A 351 -7.36 23.81 10.43
C TRP A 351 -6.08 24.62 10.66
N LYS A 352 -5.96 25.27 11.80
CA LYS A 352 -4.79 26.02 12.22
C LYS A 352 -3.98 25.15 13.20
N GLY A 353 -3.36 24.12 12.73
CA GLY A 353 -2.44 23.29 13.49
C GLY A 353 -1.07 23.25 12.83
N GLU A 354 0.00 23.04 13.60
CA GLU A 354 1.27 22.59 13.06
C GLU A 354 1.10 21.13 12.64
N GLY A 355 0.48 20.79 11.57
CA GLY A 355 0.30 19.43 11.07
C GLY A 355 0.25 18.31 12.14
N ILE A 356 -0.25 17.15 11.85
CA ILE A 356 -0.21 16.03 12.79
C ILE A 356 1.22 15.51 12.82
N ALA A 357 1.91 15.74 13.94
CA ALA A 357 3.20 15.10 14.19
C ALA A 357 2.94 13.59 14.36
N LEU A 358 3.34 12.79 13.39
CA LEU A 358 3.31 11.34 13.52
C LEU A 358 4.26 10.90 14.62
N ASN A 359 3.85 9.90 15.40
CA ASN A 359 4.73 9.31 16.41
C ASN A 359 5.90 8.60 15.71
N ALA A 360 7.08 9.20 15.77
CA ALA A 360 8.29 8.69 15.11
C ALA A 360 8.60 7.22 15.47
N ALA A 361 8.26 6.78 16.70
CA ALA A 361 8.46 5.40 17.14
C ALA A 361 7.57 4.40 16.40
N LEU A 362 6.40 4.82 15.87
CA LEU A 362 5.50 3.95 15.09
C LEU A 362 5.97 3.80 13.64
N HIS A 363 6.84 4.68 13.16
CA HIS A 363 7.38 4.67 11.80
C HIS A 363 8.80 4.10 11.70
N ALA A 364 9.41 3.71 12.81
CA ALA A 364 10.69 3.01 12.80
C ALA A 364 10.49 1.57 12.29
N ASN A 365 11.03 1.28 11.12
CA ASN A 365 10.86 0.00 10.40
C ASN A 365 12.21 -0.75 10.25
N ASP A 366 13.11 -0.62 11.22
CA ASP A 366 14.43 -1.24 11.24
C ASP A 366 14.39 -2.73 11.59
#